data_dfb17553a83a05ab38ac5cf2c3a5b4be
#
_entry.id   dfb17553a83a05ab38ac5cf2c3a5b4be
#
_cell.length_a   1.000
_cell.length_b   1.000
_cell.length_c   1.000
_cell.angle_alpha   90.00
_cell.angle_beta   90.00
_cell.angle_gamma   90.00
#
_symmetry.space_group_name_H-M   'P 1'
#
loop_
_entity.id
_entity.type
_entity.pdbx_description
1 polymer ?
#
loop_
_entity_poly.entity_id
_entity_poly.type
_entity_poly.pdbx_seq_one_letter_code
_entity_poly.pdbx_strand_id
1 'polypeptide(L)'
;KSELMRLRDEGATIMLSTHNMGSVEEICDHIALINNARVVLEGPVKEVRNKYKEGVYDLTFKGDMISFTNALWANFELIRHSDEEGQMRRARIRIMEGATVNELLKSVIPVVEVHSLNEVIPSMNDIFIKVVQQKENNDE
;
A
#
# COMPACT_ATOMS: atom_id res chain seq x y z
N LYS A 1 -24.55 5.18 1.88
CA LYS A 1 -23.62 4.25 1.21
C LYS A 1 -24.38 3.14 0.46
N SER A 2 -25.25 2.38 1.14
CA SER A 2 -26.02 1.30 0.52
C SER A 2 -26.89 1.78 -0.65
N GLU A 3 -27.52 2.94 -0.53
CA GLU A 3 -28.36 3.53 -1.57
C GLU A 3 -27.56 3.93 -2.83
N LEU A 4 -26.35 4.50 -2.65
CA LEU A 4 -25.47 4.83 -3.77
C LEU A 4 -25.02 3.59 -4.53
N MET A 5 -24.68 2.51 -3.81
CA MET A 5 -24.31 1.24 -4.44
C MET A 5 -25.48 0.64 -5.22
N ARG A 6 -26.69 0.70 -4.67
CA ARG A 6 -27.90 0.26 -5.36
C ARG A 6 -28.14 1.02 -6.68
N LEU A 7 -28.06 2.35 -6.64
CA LEU A 7 -28.24 3.18 -7.84
C LEU A 7 -27.18 2.89 -8.91
N ARG A 8 -25.93 2.69 -8.50
CA ARG A 8 -24.85 2.29 -9.41
C ARG A 8 -25.16 0.93 -10.07
N ASP A 9 -25.59 -0.04 -9.28
CA ASP A 9 -25.90 -1.39 -9.77
C ASP A 9 -27.14 -1.39 -10.70
N GLU A 10 -28.01 -0.39 -10.58
CA GLU A 10 -29.12 -0.10 -11.50
C GLU A 10 -28.66 0.65 -12.78
N GLY A 11 -27.36 0.93 -12.93
CA GLY A 11 -26.77 1.57 -14.11
C GLY A 11 -26.63 3.09 -14.05
N ALA A 12 -26.85 3.71 -12.90
CA ALA A 12 -26.67 5.14 -12.74
C ALA A 12 -25.18 5.52 -12.69
N THR A 13 -24.80 6.61 -13.35
CA THR A 13 -23.50 7.26 -13.16
C THR A 13 -23.60 8.22 -11.98
N ILE A 14 -22.74 8.04 -10.99
CA ILE A 14 -22.73 8.85 -9.76
C ILE A 14 -21.44 9.66 -9.69
N MET A 15 -21.58 10.97 -9.54
CA MET A 15 -20.45 11.86 -9.26
C MET A 15 -20.51 12.26 -7.78
N LEU A 16 -19.41 12.01 -7.05
CA LEU A 16 -19.28 12.32 -5.62
C LEU A 16 -18.12 13.28 -5.42
N SER A 17 -18.38 14.43 -4.79
CA SER A 17 -17.35 15.31 -4.29
C SER A 17 -17.13 15.06 -2.80
N THR A 18 -15.92 14.73 -2.39
CA THR A 18 -15.60 14.40 -1.01
C THR A 18 -14.13 14.68 -0.70
N HIS A 19 -13.82 14.96 0.57
CA HIS A 19 -12.46 14.96 1.10
C HIS A 19 -12.14 13.69 1.91
N ASN A 20 -13.10 12.77 2.02
CA ASN A 20 -12.90 11.50 2.74
C ASN A 20 -12.35 10.44 1.79
N MET A 21 -11.03 10.23 1.84
CA MET A 21 -10.31 9.30 0.96
C MET A 21 -10.72 7.83 1.19
N GLY A 22 -11.12 7.45 2.41
CA GLY A 22 -11.65 6.11 2.68
C GLY A 22 -12.95 5.83 1.92
N SER A 23 -13.84 6.82 1.84
CA SER A 23 -15.06 6.69 1.03
C SER A 23 -14.75 6.57 -0.47
N VAL A 24 -13.71 7.25 -0.95
CA VAL A 24 -13.25 7.14 -2.34
C VAL A 24 -12.85 5.71 -2.67
N GLU A 25 -12.04 5.08 -1.82
CA GLU A 25 -11.58 3.70 -2.04
C GLU A 25 -12.71 2.66 -2.06
N GLU A 26 -13.75 2.90 -1.28
CA GLU A 26 -14.86 1.96 -1.12
C GLU A 26 -15.96 2.08 -2.17
N ILE A 27 -16.18 3.29 -2.71
CA ILE A 27 -17.37 3.61 -3.50
C ILE A 27 -17.01 3.94 -4.94
N CYS A 28 -15.86 4.60 -5.17
CA CYS A 28 -15.50 5.16 -6.47
C CYS A 28 -14.73 4.16 -7.33
N ASP A 29 -15.10 4.06 -8.60
CA ASP A 29 -14.33 3.33 -9.61
C ASP A 29 -13.22 4.20 -10.20
N HIS A 30 -13.50 5.51 -10.37
CA HIS A 30 -12.59 6.52 -10.92
C HIS A 30 -12.50 7.73 -10.00
N ILE A 31 -11.38 8.41 -10.06
CA ILE A 31 -11.14 9.65 -9.32
C ILE A 31 -10.56 10.73 -10.20
N ALA A 32 -10.82 11.97 -9.82
CA ALA A 32 -10.05 13.14 -10.21
C ALA A 32 -9.72 13.92 -8.93
N LEU A 33 -8.43 14.03 -8.61
CA LEU A 33 -7.94 14.74 -7.44
C LEU A 33 -7.62 16.17 -7.82
N ILE A 34 -8.23 17.12 -7.12
CA ILE A 34 -8.07 18.56 -7.39
C ILE A 34 -7.29 19.19 -6.25
N ASN A 35 -6.23 19.90 -6.57
CA ASN A 35 -5.47 20.75 -5.66
C ASN A 35 -5.12 22.07 -6.35
N ASN A 36 -5.28 23.19 -5.65
CA ASN A 36 -5.03 24.54 -6.19
C ASN A 36 -5.69 24.77 -7.57
N ALA A 37 -6.98 24.42 -7.68
CA ALA A 37 -7.80 24.54 -8.89
C ALA A 37 -7.25 23.78 -10.13
N ARG A 38 -6.39 22.79 -9.93
CA ARG A 38 -5.83 21.92 -10.99
C ARG A 38 -6.08 20.46 -10.66
N VAL A 39 -6.37 19.67 -11.69
CA VAL A 39 -6.37 18.20 -11.57
C VAL A 39 -4.92 17.75 -11.41
N VAL A 40 -4.61 17.16 -10.28
CA VAL A 40 -3.25 16.69 -9.93
C VAL A 40 -3.06 15.19 -10.16
N LEU A 41 -4.17 14.45 -10.18
CA LEU A 41 -4.20 13.02 -10.39
C LEU A 41 -5.60 12.61 -10.87
N GLU A 42 -5.70 11.71 -11.85
CA GLU A 42 -6.97 11.16 -12.32
C GLU A 42 -6.80 9.71 -12.79
N GLY A 43 -7.88 8.96 -12.79
CA GLY A 43 -7.94 7.59 -13.33
C GLY A 43 -8.71 6.61 -12.44
N PRO A 44 -8.72 5.32 -12.86
CA PRO A 44 -9.28 4.25 -12.05
C PRO A 44 -8.57 4.12 -10.70
N VAL A 45 -9.33 4.06 -9.60
CA VAL A 45 -8.78 4.00 -8.23
C VAL A 45 -7.74 2.88 -8.08
N LYS A 46 -8.04 1.69 -8.61
CA LYS A 46 -7.14 0.53 -8.53
C LYS A 46 -5.82 0.76 -9.27
N GLU A 47 -5.86 1.36 -10.45
CA GLU A 47 -4.67 1.64 -11.26
C GLU A 47 -3.81 2.71 -10.59
N VAL A 48 -4.45 3.78 -10.10
CA VAL A 48 -3.78 4.83 -9.34
C VAL A 48 -3.04 4.23 -8.14
N ARG A 49 -3.71 3.43 -7.32
CA ARG A 49 -3.09 2.80 -6.15
C ARG A 49 -1.94 1.87 -6.54
N ASN A 50 -2.09 1.09 -7.60
CA ASN A 50 -1.03 0.21 -8.10
C ASN A 50 0.20 0.97 -8.61
N LYS A 51 0.00 2.12 -9.26
CA LYS A 51 1.09 2.98 -9.76
C LYS A 51 1.95 3.55 -8.63
N TYR A 52 1.37 3.77 -7.45
CA TYR A 52 2.05 4.34 -6.27
C TYR A 52 2.58 3.29 -5.29
N LYS A 53 2.64 2.02 -5.66
CA LYS A 53 3.30 0.99 -4.88
C LYS A 53 4.80 1.30 -4.72
N GLU A 54 5.34 0.97 -3.56
CA GLU A 54 6.72 1.30 -3.19
C GLU A 54 7.60 0.07 -2.94
N GLY A 55 7.17 -1.11 -3.40
CA GLY A 55 7.90 -2.36 -3.13
C GLY A 55 7.92 -2.73 -1.65
N VAL A 56 6.87 -2.35 -0.91
CA VAL A 56 6.73 -2.65 0.52
C VAL A 56 5.85 -3.88 0.70
N TYR A 57 6.27 -4.78 1.58
CA TYR A 57 5.59 -6.04 1.86
C TYR A 57 5.40 -6.25 3.35
N ASP A 58 4.23 -6.76 3.74
CA ASP A 58 3.96 -7.30 5.07
C ASP A 58 4.17 -8.82 5.03
N LEU A 59 5.13 -9.32 5.80
CA LEU A 59 5.43 -10.71 5.96
C LEU A 59 5.06 -11.15 7.37
N THR A 60 4.21 -12.19 7.49
CA THR A 60 3.84 -12.79 8.76
C THR A 60 4.52 -14.15 8.88
N PHE A 61 5.17 -14.39 10.00
CA PHE A 61 5.97 -15.59 10.23
C PHE A 61 5.95 -16.02 11.69
N LYS A 62 6.32 -17.26 11.93
CA LYS A 62 6.63 -17.80 13.25
C LYS A 62 8.13 -18.05 13.35
N GLY A 63 8.75 -17.55 14.42
CA GLY A 63 10.19 -17.70 14.62
C GLY A 63 10.80 -16.53 15.39
N ASP A 64 12.13 -16.57 15.50
CA ASP A 64 12.88 -15.54 16.23
C ASP A 64 13.13 -14.30 15.36
N MET A 65 12.88 -13.11 15.94
CA MET A 65 13.04 -11.83 15.25
C MET A 65 14.52 -11.52 14.95
N ILE A 66 15.43 -11.94 15.81
CA ILE A 66 16.87 -11.70 15.61
C ILE A 66 17.36 -12.54 14.42
N SER A 67 16.97 -13.81 14.36
CA SER A 67 17.30 -14.71 13.24
C SER A 67 16.73 -14.19 11.94
N PHE A 68 15.49 -13.69 11.96
CA PHE A 68 14.84 -13.08 10.82
C PHE A 68 15.61 -11.84 10.34
N THR A 69 15.93 -10.90 11.24
CA THR A 69 16.63 -9.66 10.89
C THR A 69 18.03 -9.94 10.34
N ASN A 70 18.75 -10.91 10.93
CA ASN A 70 20.08 -11.28 10.45
C ASN A 70 20.05 -11.96 9.07
N ALA A 71 18.92 -12.54 8.66
CA ALA A 71 18.75 -13.12 7.33
C ALA A 71 18.44 -12.07 6.24
N LEU A 72 18.09 -10.85 6.62
CA LEU A 72 17.85 -9.78 5.65
C LEU A 72 19.17 -9.27 5.08
N TRP A 73 19.28 -9.29 3.75
CA TRP A 73 20.43 -8.72 3.04
C TRP A 73 20.29 -7.21 2.91
N ALA A 74 21.35 -6.54 2.47
CA ALA A 74 21.39 -5.09 2.31
C ALA A 74 20.28 -4.49 1.43
N ASN A 75 19.69 -5.30 0.54
CA ASN A 75 18.61 -4.89 -0.35
C ASN A 75 17.21 -4.98 0.29
N PHE A 76 17.13 -5.37 1.56
CA PHE A 76 15.86 -5.51 2.29
C PHE A 76 15.89 -4.62 3.53
N GLU A 77 15.06 -3.60 3.55
CA GLU A 77 14.94 -2.67 4.67
C GLU A 77 13.77 -3.09 5.57
N LEU A 78 14.05 -3.40 6.83
CA LEU A 78 13.02 -3.60 7.84
C LEU A 78 12.47 -2.23 8.27
N ILE A 79 11.23 -1.92 7.89
CA ILE A 79 10.57 -0.65 8.22
C ILE A 79 10.02 -0.70 9.65
N ARG A 80 9.33 -1.79 10.00
CA ARG A 80 8.75 -2.02 11.33
C ARG A 80 8.44 -3.49 11.54
N HIS A 81 8.26 -3.88 12.79
CA HIS A 81 7.76 -5.20 13.16
C HIS A 81 6.79 -5.10 14.34
N SER A 82 5.99 -6.13 14.53
CA SER A 82 5.08 -6.29 15.66
C SER A 82 4.95 -7.77 16.02
N ASP A 83 4.71 -8.04 17.29
CA ASP A 83 4.29 -9.34 17.75
C ASP A 83 2.77 -9.46 17.56
N GLU A 84 2.32 -10.62 17.09
CA GLU A 84 0.93 -10.95 16.84
C GLU A 84 0.50 -12.10 17.77
N GLU A 85 -0.76 -12.44 17.81
CA GLU A 85 -1.27 -13.55 18.59
C GLU A 85 -0.66 -14.89 18.17
N GLY A 86 -0.52 -15.84 19.11
CA GLY A 86 -0.06 -17.21 18.83
C GLY A 86 1.41 -17.33 18.43
N GLN A 87 2.29 -16.49 18.97
CA GLN A 87 3.73 -16.45 18.64
C GLN A 87 4.04 -16.06 17.19
N MET A 88 3.06 -15.50 16.52
CA MET A 88 3.24 -14.96 15.19
C MET A 88 3.89 -13.58 15.26
N ARG A 89 4.65 -13.24 14.24
CA ARG A 89 5.29 -11.94 14.06
C ARG A 89 4.98 -11.38 12.70
N ARG A 90 4.82 -10.08 12.63
CA ARG A 90 4.67 -9.36 11.36
C ARG A 90 5.85 -8.43 11.19
N ALA A 91 6.46 -8.48 10.03
CA ALA A 91 7.50 -7.55 9.62
C ALA A 91 7.07 -6.83 8.34
N ARG A 92 7.22 -5.52 8.32
CA ARG A 92 7.06 -4.71 7.11
C ARG A 92 8.44 -4.44 6.53
N ILE A 93 8.62 -4.84 5.28
CA ILE A 93 9.91 -4.85 4.59
C ILE A 93 9.78 -4.08 3.29
N ARG A 94 10.71 -3.17 3.02
CA ARG A 94 10.90 -2.58 1.71
C ARG A 94 11.95 -3.38 0.94
N ILE A 95 11.61 -3.76 -0.28
CA ILE A 95 12.53 -4.37 -1.23
C ILE A 95 13.13 -3.24 -2.06
N MET A 96 14.44 -3.08 -2.00
CA MET A 96 15.16 -2.05 -2.74
C MET A 96 15.25 -2.41 -4.21
N GLU A 97 15.50 -1.40 -5.05
CA GLU A 97 15.65 -1.58 -6.49
C GLU A 97 16.71 -2.64 -6.83
N GLY A 98 16.40 -3.51 -7.78
CA GLY A 98 17.25 -4.61 -8.20
C GLY A 98 17.09 -5.92 -7.41
N ALA A 99 16.31 -5.92 -6.31
CA ALA A 99 15.97 -7.14 -5.58
C ALA A 99 14.53 -7.58 -5.82
N THR A 100 14.25 -8.84 -5.55
CA THR A 100 12.96 -9.47 -5.81
C THR A 100 12.35 -10.06 -4.54
N VAL A 101 11.03 -10.27 -4.56
CA VAL A 101 10.29 -11.01 -3.52
C VAL A 101 10.86 -12.42 -3.34
N ASN A 102 11.23 -13.08 -4.42
CA ASN A 102 11.79 -14.44 -4.37
C ASN A 102 13.13 -14.48 -3.63
N GLU A 103 13.96 -13.45 -3.77
CA GLU A 103 15.23 -13.34 -3.04
C GLU A 103 14.98 -13.08 -1.56
N LEU A 104 14.01 -12.24 -1.21
CA LEU A 104 13.58 -12.06 0.17
C LEU A 104 13.13 -13.40 0.78
N LEU A 105 12.24 -14.12 0.12
CA LEU A 105 11.75 -15.41 0.60
C LEU A 105 12.88 -16.44 0.75
N LYS A 106 13.80 -16.51 -0.22
CA LYS A 106 14.98 -17.40 -0.13
C LYS A 106 15.85 -17.11 1.08
N SER A 107 15.97 -15.84 1.48
CA SER A 107 16.78 -15.48 2.65
C SER A 107 16.11 -15.82 3.98
N VAL A 108 14.79 -15.72 4.09
CA VAL A 108 14.07 -15.87 5.36
C VAL A 108 13.51 -17.28 5.59
N ILE A 109 13.11 -18.02 4.55
CA ILE A 109 12.55 -19.37 4.67
C ILE A 109 13.45 -20.34 5.47
N PRO A 110 14.78 -20.31 5.38
CA PRO A 110 15.63 -21.23 6.15
C PRO A 110 15.62 -20.96 7.66
N VAL A 111 15.21 -19.78 8.10
CA VAL A 111 15.34 -19.34 9.51
C VAL A 111 14.02 -19.12 10.23
N VAL A 112 12.91 -18.95 9.49
CA VAL A 112 11.57 -18.75 10.05
C VAL A 112 10.53 -19.52 9.24
N GLU A 113 9.37 -19.78 9.87
CA GLU A 113 8.21 -20.37 9.20
C GLU A 113 7.32 -19.25 8.65
N VAL A 114 7.32 -19.06 7.34
CA VAL A 114 6.52 -18.03 6.66
C VAL A 114 5.06 -18.45 6.58
N HIS A 115 4.15 -17.60 7.03
CA HIS A 115 2.70 -17.83 6.98
C HIS A 115 2.00 -17.01 5.92
N SER A 116 2.40 -15.76 5.72
CA SER A 116 1.86 -14.92 4.64
C SER A 116 2.85 -13.88 4.17
N LEU A 117 2.70 -13.47 2.91
CA LEU A 117 3.40 -12.33 2.32
C LEU A 117 2.39 -11.56 1.48
N ASN A 118 2.21 -10.28 1.78
CA ASN A 118 1.28 -9.41 1.08
C ASN A 118 1.96 -8.10 0.69
N GLU A 119 1.79 -7.70 -0.56
CA GLU A 119 2.25 -6.39 -1.00
C GLU A 119 1.38 -5.29 -0.39
N VAL A 120 2.01 -4.28 0.17
CA VAL A 120 1.32 -3.12 0.75
C VAL A 120 0.93 -2.17 -0.39
N ILE A 121 -0.38 -2.05 -0.59
CA ILE A 121 -0.94 -1.10 -1.55
C ILE A 121 -1.26 0.19 -0.79
N PRO A 122 -0.70 1.34 -1.20
CA PRO A 122 -0.93 2.60 -0.49
C PRO A 122 -2.41 2.99 -0.50
N SER A 123 -2.86 3.65 0.57
CA SER A 123 -4.19 4.23 0.62
C SER A 123 -4.29 5.47 -0.27
N MET A 124 -5.51 5.83 -0.66
CA MET A 124 -5.73 7.07 -1.41
C MET A 124 -5.31 8.31 -0.61
N ASN A 125 -5.42 8.25 0.73
CA ASN A 125 -4.94 9.32 1.59
C ASN A 125 -3.40 9.48 1.53
N ASP A 126 -2.65 8.38 1.56
CA ASP A 126 -1.19 8.41 1.45
C ASP A 126 -0.75 8.95 0.08
N ILE A 127 -1.44 8.54 -0.97
CA ILE A 127 -1.20 9.01 -2.34
C ILE A 127 -1.49 10.51 -2.44
N PHE A 128 -2.61 10.98 -1.86
CA PHE A 128 -2.95 12.40 -1.85
C PHE A 128 -1.84 13.23 -1.20
N ILE A 129 -1.41 12.87 0.00
CA ILE A 129 -0.34 13.57 0.72
C ILE A 129 0.94 13.60 -0.12
N LYS A 130 1.32 12.47 -0.70
CA LYS A 130 2.53 12.36 -1.53
C LYS A 130 2.47 13.25 -2.78
N VAL A 131 1.34 13.26 -3.49
CA VAL A 131 1.17 14.05 -4.72
C VAL A 131 1.18 15.55 -4.44
N VAL A 132 0.54 15.98 -3.33
CA VAL A 132 0.53 17.40 -2.93
C VAL A 132 1.94 17.86 -2.55
N GLN A 133 2.64 17.10 -1.71
CA GLN A 133 4.01 17.43 -1.29
C GLN A 133 5.01 17.47 -2.46
N GLN A 134 4.91 16.55 -3.41
CA GLN A 134 5.78 16.55 -4.58
C GLN A 134 5.60 17.78 -5.46
N LYS A 135 4.40 18.33 -5.54
CA LYS A 135 4.13 19.54 -6.32
C LYS A 135 4.60 20.81 -5.63
N GLU A 136 4.45 20.87 -4.30
CA GLU A 136 4.98 22.02 -3.53
C GLU A 136 6.50 22.14 -3.67
N ASN A 137 7.21 21.01 -3.69
CA ASN A 137 8.67 20.98 -3.88
C ASN A 137 9.12 21.27 -5.32
N ASN A 138 8.23 21.17 -6.32
CA ASN A 138 8.57 21.44 -7.72
C ASN A 138 8.18 22.86 -8.17
N ASP A 139 7.41 23.58 -7.37
CA ASP A 139 6.97 24.95 -7.66
C ASP A 139 7.87 26.00 -6.93
N GLU A 140 8.91 25.57 -6.19
CA GLU A 140 10.04 26.39 -5.65
C GLU A 140 11.24 26.34 -6.61
#